data_d287d0bf2ffc77bf427bc63ac1b25929
#
_entry.id   d287d0bf2ffc77bf427bc63ac1b25929
#
_cell.length_a   1.000
_cell.length_b   1.000
_cell.length_c   1.000
_cell.angle_alpha   90.00
_cell.angle_beta   90.00
_cell.angle_gamma   90.00
#
_symmetry.space_group_name_H-M   'P 1'
#
loop_
_entity.id
_entity.type
_entity.pdbx_description
1 polymer ?
#
loop_
_entity_poly.entity_id
_entity_poly.type
_entity_poly.pdbx_seq_one_letter_code
_entity_poly.pdbx_strand_id
1 'polypeptide(L)'
;MLADYHMHTEFSDDSTCPMEKAIQTAIAKNFDEICFTEHIDYGVKTDLNCDCQKYLEKFTYYQKLFSPQIKLKFGMEFGMQTHTINQFAKTFASYPFDFIILSCHQVNNLEFWNQAFQKGKTQQEYNELYYQEILKVIQKYKDYCVLGHLDMINRYDQKGIYPFNKVFDLVNEILKQVINDHKGIEINTSCYR
;
A
#
# COMPACT_ATOMS: atom_id res chain seq x y z
N MET A 1 23.19 3.65 -3.13
CA MET A 1 22.08 4.25 -2.37
C MET A 1 21.23 3.10 -1.84
N LEU A 2 21.10 2.98 -0.54
CA LEU A 2 20.24 2.02 0.13
C LEU A 2 18.96 2.77 0.58
N ALA A 3 17.80 2.32 0.15
CA ALA A 3 16.52 2.97 0.45
C ALA A 3 15.43 1.96 0.78
N ASP A 4 14.45 2.37 1.59
CA ASP A 4 13.22 1.62 1.86
C ASP A 4 12.02 2.55 1.75
N TYR A 5 11.02 2.13 0.95
CA TYR A 5 9.86 2.96 0.60
C TYR A 5 8.53 2.31 0.98
N HIS A 6 8.56 1.28 1.86
CA HIS A 6 7.35 0.67 2.38
C HIS A 6 7.53 0.39 3.88
N MET A 7 7.28 1.43 4.68
CA MET A 7 7.49 1.43 6.13
C MET A 7 6.30 2.03 6.86
N HIS A 8 5.86 1.33 7.92
CA HIS A 8 4.77 1.76 8.80
C HIS A 8 5.29 2.09 10.19
N THR A 9 4.66 3.07 10.84
CA THR A 9 4.97 3.48 12.21
C THR A 9 3.71 3.45 13.08
N GLU A 10 3.77 4.05 14.28
CA GLU A 10 2.63 4.19 15.19
C GLU A 10 1.42 4.94 14.60
N PHE A 11 1.53 5.46 13.37
CA PHE A 11 0.45 6.11 12.66
C PHE A 11 -0.40 5.15 11.81
N SER A 12 0.04 3.89 11.66
CA SER A 12 -0.69 2.81 10.99
C SER A 12 -1.26 1.82 12.00
N ASP A 13 -2.40 1.21 11.70
CA ASP A 13 -3.08 0.25 12.56
C ASP A 13 -2.33 -1.08 12.74
N ASP A 14 -1.39 -1.37 11.87
CA ASP A 14 -0.60 -2.60 11.85
C ASP A 14 0.82 -2.45 12.41
N SER A 15 1.20 -1.26 12.92
CA SER A 15 2.51 -1.02 13.50
C SER A 15 2.42 -0.26 14.83
N THR A 16 3.32 -0.62 15.76
CA THR A 16 3.52 0.09 17.02
C THR A 16 4.90 0.72 17.12
N CYS A 17 5.67 0.72 16.02
CA CYS A 17 7.03 1.23 16.01
C CYS A 17 7.02 2.75 16.02
N PRO A 18 7.60 3.43 17.03
CA PRO A 18 7.72 4.89 16.99
C PRO A 18 8.54 5.34 15.78
N MET A 19 8.07 6.39 15.09
CA MET A 19 8.73 6.94 13.90
C MET A 19 10.22 7.27 14.17
N GLU A 20 10.52 7.86 15.32
CA GLU A 20 11.90 8.16 15.71
C GLU A 20 12.79 6.91 15.77
N LYS A 21 12.26 5.81 16.34
CA LYS A 21 13.00 4.55 16.43
C LYS A 21 13.23 3.94 15.04
N ALA A 22 12.28 4.03 14.14
CA ALA A 22 12.44 3.59 12.75
C ALA A 22 13.56 4.37 12.07
N ILE A 23 13.58 5.71 12.21
CA ILE A 23 14.64 6.58 11.66
C ILE A 23 16.01 6.21 12.23
N GLN A 24 16.14 6.10 13.55
CA GLN A 24 17.41 5.75 14.21
C GLN A 24 17.89 4.37 13.76
N THR A 25 16.99 3.41 13.56
CA THR A 25 17.33 2.09 13.06
C THR A 25 17.81 2.13 11.61
N ALA A 26 17.18 2.93 10.76
CA ALA A 26 17.61 3.12 9.39
C ALA A 26 19.01 3.77 9.30
N ILE A 27 19.28 4.79 10.11
CA ILE A 27 20.60 5.41 10.23
C ILE A 27 21.66 4.38 10.66
N ALA A 28 21.37 3.60 11.71
CA ALA A 28 22.29 2.57 12.22
C ALA A 28 22.56 1.46 11.19
N LYS A 29 21.64 1.24 10.24
CA LYS A 29 21.80 0.30 9.13
C LYS A 29 22.36 0.93 7.85
N ASN A 30 22.80 2.18 7.89
CA ASN A 30 23.37 2.94 6.78
C ASN A 30 22.41 3.09 5.59
N PHE A 31 21.11 3.31 5.84
CA PHE A 31 20.19 3.75 4.80
C PHE A 31 20.48 5.21 4.42
N ASP A 32 20.46 5.49 3.12
CA ASP A 32 20.61 6.85 2.59
C ASP A 32 19.27 7.60 2.62
N GLU A 33 18.18 6.87 2.38
CA GLU A 33 16.82 7.44 2.28
C GLU A 33 15.77 6.43 2.75
N ILE A 34 14.72 6.90 3.44
CA ILE A 34 13.54 6.10 3.76
C ILE A 34 12.27 6.90 3.49
N CYS A 35 11.20 6.21 3.12
CA CYS A 35 9.87 6.76 2.96
C CYS A 35 8.91 6.09 3.93
N PHE A 36 8.22 6.86 4.76
CA PHE A 36 7.12 6.34 5.54
C PHE A 36 5.86 6.31 4.68
N THR A 37 5.14 5.20 4.75
CA THR A 37 3.95 4.93 3.91
C THR A 37 2.83 4.39 4.78
N GLU A 38 2.30 5.26 5.65
CA GLU A 38 1.24 4.90 6.60
C GLU A 38 -0.05 4.51 5.87
N HIS A 39 -0.92 3.73 6.51
CA HIS A 39 -2.14 3.22 5.92
C HIS A 39 -3.30 4.22 5.86
N ILE A 40 -3.99 4.24 4.72
CA ILE A 40 -5.36 4.72 4.59
C ILE A 40 -6.19 3.69 3.84
N ASP A 41 -7.28 3.23 4.48
CA ASP A 41 -8.25 2.27 3.95
C ASP A 41 -9.67 2.81 4.12
N TYR A 42 -10.20 3.46 3.09
CA TYR A 42 -11.59 3.94 3.14
C TYR A 42 -12.59 2.80 2.95
N GLY A 43 -13.67 2.84 3.73
CA GLY A 43 -14.79 1.91 3.64
C GLY A 43 -14.93 0.97 4.84
N VAL A 44 -13.89 0.30 5.30
CA VAL A 44 -13.97 -0.66 6.42
C VAL A 44 -13.24 -0.15 7.66
N LYS A 45 -12.02 0.32 7.51
CA LYS A 45 -11.15 0.73 8.63
C LYS A 45 -11.05 2.25 8.79
N THR A 46 -12.07 2.99 8.43
CA THR A 46 -12.02 4.47 8.39
C THR A 46 -11.58 5.08 9.72
N ASP A 47 -11.96 4.50 10.85
CA ASP A 47 -11.59 4.99 12.19
C ASP A 47 -10.14 4.62 12.60
N LEU A 48 -9.49 3.74 11.84
CA LEU A 48 -8.12 3.29 12.07
C LEU A 48 -7.13 3.92 11.07
N ASN A 49 -7.61 4.74 10.16
CA ASN A 49 -6.79 5.42 9.18
C ASN A 49 -5.80 6.37 9.83
N CYS A 50 -4.64 6.51 9.22
CA CYS A 50 -3.64 7.49 9.59
C CYS A 50 -4.26 8.91 9.67
N ASP A 51 -4.06 9.59 10.79
CA ASP A 51 -4.33 11.02 10.92
C ASP A 51 -3.24 11.79 10.15
N CYS A 52 -3.51 12.07 8.88
CA CYS A 52 -2.54 12.69 7.98
C CYS A 52 -1.98 14.01 8.50
N GLN A 53 -2.76 14.80 9.25
CA GLN A 53 -2.31 16.08 9.79
C GLN A 53 -1.26 15.86 10.89
N LYS A 54 -1.55 15.00 11.87
CA LYS A 54 -0.61 14.66 12.93
C LYS A 54 0.64 13.96 12.38
N TYR A 55 0.45 13.09 11.40
CA TYR A 55 1.55 12.41 10.72
C TYR A 55 2.47 13.43 10.02
N LEU A 56 1.92 14.39 9.24
CA LEU A 56 2.70 15.42 8.57
C LEU A 56 3.46 16.32 9.57
N GLU A 57 2.83 16.70 10.68
CA GLU A 57 3.47 17.49 11.74
C GLU A 57 4.66 16.75 12.34
N LYS A 58 4.47 15.48 12.71
CA LYS A 58 5.50 14.62 13.29
C LYS A 58 6.63 14.35 12.30
N PHE A 59 6.27 14.02 11.05
CA PHE A 59 7.22 13.83 9.96
C PHE A 59 8.08 15.08 9.72
N THR A 60 7.46 16.25 9.63
CA THR A 60 8.18 17.52 9.39
C THR A 60 9.15 17.83 10.51
N TYR A 61 8.78 17.56 11.76
CA TYR A 61 9.68 17.69 12.90
C TYR A 61 10.91 16.79 12.75
N TYR A 62 10.72 15.51 12.49
CA TYR A 62 11.84 14.57 12.37
C TYR A 62 12.65 14.78 11.09
N GLN A 63 12.03 15.18 9.99
CA GLN A 63 12.74 15.52 8.77
C GLN A 63 13.80 16.62 9.02
N LYS A 64 13.44 17.66 9.78
CA LYS A 64 14.41 18.71 10.17
C LYS A 64 15.48 18.20 11.11
N LEU A 65 15.11 17.38 12.09
CA LEU A 65 16.02 16.88 13.12
C LEU A 65 17.09 15.93 12.55
N PHE A 66 16.69 15.06 11.62
CA PHE A 66 17.56 14.01 11.07
C PHE A 66 18.12 14.30 9.68
N SER A 67 17.77 15.44 9.05
CA SER A 67 18.18 15.78 7.67
C SER A 67 19.71 15.70 7.40
N PRO A 68 20.59 15.95 8.38
CA PRO A 68 22.03 15.78 8.14
C PRO A 68 22.49 14.32 8.05
N GLN A 69 21.65 13.38 8.49
CA GLN A 69 22.04 11.97 8.68
C GLN A 69 21.34 11.04 7.68
N ILE A 70 20.10 11.32 7.34
CA ILE A 70 19.28 10.48 6.45
C ILE A 70 18.24 11.36 5.75
N LYS A 71 17.88 11.00 4.52
CA LYS A 71 16.82 11.66 3.79
C LYS A 71 15.49 10.99 4.07
N LEU A 72 14.51 11.76 4.55
CA LEU A 72 13.17 11.28 4.84
C LEU A 72 12.20 11.73 3.76
N LYS A 73 11.32 10.82 3.34
CA LYS A 73 10.25 11.02 2.36
C LYS A 73 8.89 10.83 3.01
N PHE A 74 7.96 11.70 2.65
CA PHE A 74 6.59 11.70 3.12
C PHE A 74 5.70 10.94 2.12
N GLY A 75 5.33 9.72 2.47
CA GLY A 75 4.52 8.86 1.60
C GLY A 75 3.24 8.40 2.28
N MET A 76 2.48 7.60 1.54
CA MET A 76 1.26 6.97 2.03
C MET A 76 0.99 5.68 1.27
N GLU A 77 0.44 4.67 1.93
CA GLU A 77 -0.13 3.49 1.29
C GLU A 77 -1.66 3.63 1.23
N PHE A 78 -2.18 3.67 0.02
CA PHE A 78 -3.60 3.79 -0.28
C PHE A 78 -4.22 2.41 -0.55
N GLY A 79 -4.95 1.87 0.42
CA GLY A 79 -5.75 0.65 0.24
C GLY A 79 -7.05 0.95 -0.50
N MET A 80 -6.95 1.07 -1.82
CA MET A 80 -7.99 1.67 -2.66
C MET A 80 -8.96 0.64 -3.25
N GLN A 81 -10.22 1.03 -3.30
CA GLN A 81 -11.29 0.34 -4.02
C GLN A 81 -11.89 1.26 -5.10
N THR A 82 -12.49 0.70 -6.12
CA THR A 82 -13.08 1.50 -7.21
C THR A 82 -14.06 2.57 -6.71
N HIS A 83 -14.85 2.28 -5.69
CA HIS A 83 -15.84 3.21 -5.15
C HIS A 83 -15.26 4.26 -4.17
N THR A 84 -14.01 4.08 -3.72
CA THR A 84 -13.34 5.02 -2.80
C THR A 84 -12.38 6.00 -3.50
N ILE A 85 -12.19 5.89 -4.81
CA ILE A 85 -11.25 6.70 -5.61
C ILE A 85 -11.37 8.20 -5.33
N ASN A 86 -12.60 8.73 -5.27
CA ASN A 86 -12.81 10.16 -5.05
C ASN A 86 -12.35 10.63 -3.66
N GLN A 87 -12.39 9.77 -2.64
CA GLN A 87 -11.89 10.07 -1.30
C GLN A 87 -10.36 10.16 -1.32
N PHE A 88 -9.70 9.19 -1.96
CA PHE A 88 -8.25 9.19 -2.12
C PHE A 88 -7.74 10.35 -2.97
N ALA A 89 -8.43 10.72 -4.05
CA ALA A 89 -8.07 11.89 -4.85
C ALA A 89 -8.09 13.19 -4.02
N LYS A 90 -9.08 13.35 -3.13
CA LYS A 90 -9.14 14.48 -2.20
C LYS A 90 -7.98 14.46 -1.20
N THR A 91 -7.69 13.30 -0.61
CA THR A 91 -6.57 13.14 0.33
C THR A 91 -5.25 13.44 -0.36
N PHE A 92 -5.02 12.91 -1.56
CA PHE A 92 -3.82 13.18 -2.34
C PHE A 92 -3.63 14.68 -2.59
N ALA A 93 -4.69 15.37 -2.99
CA ALA A 93 -4.65 16.81 -3.26
C ALA A 93 -4.44 17.69 -1.99
N SER A 94 -4.69 17.12 -0.80
CA SER A 94 -4.64 17.88 0.47
C SER A 94 -3.28 17.84 1.16
N TYR A 95 -2.38 16.93 0.77
CA TYR A 95 -1.10 16.72 1.44
C TYR A 95 0.06 16.62 0.44
N PRO A 96 1.28 17.08 0.80
CA PRO A 96 2.44 17.11 -0.09
C PRO A 96 3.17 15.76 -0.14
N PHE A 97 2.50 14.69 -0.55
CA PHE A 97 3.14 13.38 -0.61
C PHE A 97 4.27 13.33 -1.64
N ASP A 98 5.41 12.79 -1.23
CA ASP A 98 6.54 12.46 -2.11
C ASP A 98 6.30 11.14 -2.85
N PHE A 99 5.57 10.20 -2.23
CA PHE A 99 5.42 8.83 -2.74
C PHE A 99 4.10 8.21 -2.32
N ILE A 100 3.44 7.53 -3.25
CA ILE A 100 2.20 6.79 -2.98
C ILE A 100 2.37 5.35 -3.45
N ILE A 101 2.12 4.41 -2.52
CA ILE A 101 1.86 3.01 -2.83
C ILE A 101 0.36 2.84 -3.02
N LEU A 102 -0.06 2.30 -4.16
CA LEU A 102 -1.44 1.93 -4.38
C LEU A 102 -1.60 0.43 -4.12
N SER A 103 -2.44 0.09 -3.16
CA SER A 103 -2.67 -1.28 -2.70
C SER A 103 -4.15 -1.66 -2.74
N CYS A 104 -4.43 -2.96 -2.70
CA CYS A 104 -5.79 -3.49 -2.60
C CYS A 104 -5.88 -4.37 -1.34
N HIS A 105 -6.44 -3.83 -0.25
CA HIS A 105 -6.58 -4.50 1.05
C HIS A 105 -7.96 -5.12 1.26
N GLN A 106 -8.91 -4.75 0.42
CA GLN A 106 -10.32 -5.13 0.53
C GLN A 106 -11.01 -4.97 -0.84
N VAL A 107 -12.08 -5.70 -1.06
CA VAL A 107 -12.95 -5.56 -2.24
C VAL A 107 -14.39 -5.49 -1.77
N ASN A 108 -15.15 -4.49 -2.24
CA ASN A 108 -16.53 -4.23 -1.80
C ASN A 108 -16.67 -4.10 -0.27
N ASN A 109 -15.70 -3.46 0.37
CA ASN A 109 -15.59 -3.32 1.84
C ASN A 109 -15.52 -4.67 2.58
N LEU A 110 -15.03 -5.72 1.93
CA LEU A 110 -14.81 -7.03 2.52
C LEU A 110 -13.32 -7.31 2.61
N GLU A 111 -12.85 -7.54 3.81
CA GLU A 111 -11.46 -7.77 4.14
C GLU A 111 -11.03 -9.22 3.84
N PHE A 112 -9.73 -9.42 3.56
CA PHE A 112 -9.19 -10.73 3.21
C PHE A 112 -8.81 -11.57 4.42
N TRP A 113 -8.20 -10.94 5.46
CA TRP A 113 -7.67 -11.65 6.65
C TRP A 113 -8.75 -12.30 7.51
N ASN A 114 -9.95 -11.73 7.59
CA ASN A 114 -11.09 -12.30 8.33
C ASN A 114 -11.95 -13.23 7.46
N GLN A 115 -11.53 -13.51 6.22
CA GLN A 115 -12.21 -14.35 5.22
C GLN A 115 -13.58 -13.80 4.75
N ALA A 116 -13.93 -12.57 5.08
CA ALA A 116 -15.22 -11.99 4.68
C ALA A 116 -15.33 -11.91 3.15
N PHE A 117 -14.25 -11.55 2.47
CA PHE A 117 -14.23 -11.49 1.02
C PHE A 117 -14.33 -12.86 0.35
N GLN A 118 -13.65 -13.87 0.88
CA GLN A 118 -13.62 -15.23 0.33
C GLN A 118 -14.91 -16.01 0.59
N LYS A 119 -15.64 -15.64 1.67
CA LYS A 119 -16.85 -16.35 2.10
C LYS A 119 -17.90 -16.44 0.99
N GLY A 120 -18.39 -17.66 0.75
CA GLY A 120 -19.42 -17.94 -0.24
C GLY A 120 -18.95 -17.96 -1.70
N LYS A 121 -17.63 -17.85 -1.94
CA LYS A 121 -17.03 -17.87 -3.27
C LYS A 121 -16.10 -19.07 -3.45
N THR A 122 -15.95 -19.50 -4.68
CA THR A 122 -14.88 -20.42 -5.08
C THR A 122 -13.53 -19.69 -5.07
N GLN A 123 -12.44 -20.46 -5.04
CA GLN A 123 -11.09 -19.89 -5.10
C GLN A 123 -10.88 -19.08 -6.39
N GLN A 124 -11.41 -19.54 -7.50
CA GLN A 124 -11.37 -18.83 -8.77
C GLN A 124 -12.07 -17.48 -8.68
N GLU A 125 -13.32 -17.47 -8.21
CA GLU A 125 -14.12 -16.24 -8.15
C GLU A 125 -13.46 -15.12 -7.33
N TYR A 126 -12.97 -15.44 -6.12
CA TYR A 126 -12.36 -14.35 -5.33
C TYR A 126 -10.99 -13.92 -5.84
N ASN A 127 -10.19 -14.81 -6.45
CA ASN A 127 -8.94 -14.39 -7.07
C ASN A 127 -9.21 -13.52 -8.31
N GLU A 128 -10.11 -13.91 -9.19
CA GLU A 128 -10.48 -13.11 -10.37
C GLU A 128 -11.03 -11.74 -9.95
N LEU A 129 -11.95 -11.68 -8.98
CA LEU A 129 -12.50 -10.42 -8.47
C LEU A 129 -11.44 -9.51 -7.87
N TYR A 130 -10.46 -10.05 -7.16
CA TYR A 130 -9.35 -9.29 -6.59
C TYR A 130 -8.53 -8.59 -7.68
N TYR A 131 -8.04 -9.33 -8.68
CA TYR A 131 -7.25 -8.74 -9.76
C TYR A 131 -8.09 -7.81 -10.65
N GLN A 132 -9.38 -8.11 -10.86
CA GLN A 132 -10.28 -7.22 -11.58
C GLN A 132 -10.48 -5.89 -10.85
N GLU A 133 -10.55 -5.89 -9.52
CA GLU A 133 -10.67 -4.66 -8.74
C GLU A 133 -9.42 -3.80 -8.88
N ILE A 134 -8.23 -4.39 -8.77
CA ILE A 134 -6.96 -3.68 -9.01
C ILE A 134 -6.95 -3.05 -10.41
N LEU A 135 -7.27 -3.83 -11.44
CA LEU A 135 -7.29 -3.33 -12.82
C LEU A 135 -8.25 -2.15 -12.98
N LYS A 136 -9.47 -2.24 -12.44
CA LYS A 136 -10.46 -1.15 -12.49
C LYS A 136 -9.98 0.11 -11.78
N VAL A 137 -9.30 -0.03 -10.65
CA VAL A 137 -8.73 1.09 -9.89
C VAL A 137 -7.65 1.78 -10.69
N ILE A 138 -6.64 1.06 -11.18
CA ILE A 138 -5.50 1.65 -11.90
C ILE A 138 -5.89 2.21 -13.28
N GLN A 139 -6.98 1.74 -13.88
CA GLN A 139 -7.53 2.34 -15.09
C GLN A 139 -8.09 3.75 -14.84
N LYS A 140 -8.59 4.02 -13.64
CA LYS A 140 -9.28 5.28 -13.29
C LYS A 140 -8.45 6.25 -12.46
N TYR A 141 -7.54 5.74 -11.64
CA TYR A 141 -6.70 6.53 -10.72
C TYR A 141 -5.24 6.46 -11.15
N LYS A 142 -4.57 7.64 -11.22
CA LYS A 142 -3.20 7.76 -11.75
C LYS A 142 -2.21 8.42 -10.78
N ASP A 143 -2.69 8.94 -9.64
CA ASP A 143 -1.85 9.67 -8.68
C ASP A 143 -1.21 8.70 -7.67
N TYR A 144 -0.44 7.73 -8.20
CA TYR A 144 0.37 6.79 -7.42
C TYR A 144 1.74 6.58 -8.07
N CYS A 145 2.72 6.10 -7.31
CA CYS A 145 4.08 5.84 -7.78
C CYS A 145 4.28 4.37 -8.15
N VAL A 146 3.86 3.47 -7.26
CA VAL A 146 3.99 2.02 -7.45
C VAL A 146 2.70 1.30 -7.06
N LEU A 147 2.45 0.16 -7.69
CA LEU A 147 1.45 -0.80 -7.27
C LEU A 147 2.07 -1.73 -6.23
N GLY A 148 1.53 -1.73 -5.01
CA GLY A 148 1.99 -2.54 -3.88
C GLY A 148 1.62 -4.01 -4.04
N HIS A 149 2.29 -4.88 -3.31
CA HIS A 149 2.07 -6.32 -3.14
C HIS A 149 0.90 -6.94 -3.95
N LEU A 150 1.11 -7.07 -5.25
CA LEU A 150 0.08 -7.53 -6.21
C LEU A 150 -0.52 -8.90 -5.88
N ASP A 151 0.14 -9.69 -5.05
CA ASP A 151 -0.25 -11.04 -4.64
C ASP A 151 -0.83 -11.12 -3.22
N MET A 152 -1.28 -10.00 -2.64
CA MET A 152 -1.74 -9.94 -1.25
C MET A 152 -2.84 -10.96 -0.92
N ILE A 153 -3.74 -11.25 -1.85
CA ILE A 153 -4.81 -12.25 -1.64
C ILE A 153 -4.26 -13.62 -1.26
N ASN A 154 -3.07 -13.99 -1.75
CA ASN A 154 -2.44 -15.29 -1.46
C ASN A 154 -2.04 -15.45 0.01
N ARG A 155 -1.74 -14.33 0.72
CA ARG A 155 -1.40 -14.36 2.15
C ARG A 155 -2.54 -14.88 3.02
N TYR A 156 -3.76 -14.68 2.58
CA TYR A 156 -5.00 -14.96 3.31
C TYR A 156 -5.83 -16.07 2.68
N ASP A 157 -5.28 -16.75 1.66
CA ASP A 157 -5.98 -17.84 0.99
C ASP A 157 -5.81 -19.15 1.75
N GLN A 158 -6.84 -19.54 2.51
CA GLN A 158 -6.85 -20.79 3.29
C GLN A 158 -6.88 -22.06 2.42
N LYS A 159 -7.15 -21.94 1.12
CA LYS A 159 -7.13 -23.05 0.16
C LYS A 159 -5.76 -23.25 -0.49
N GLY A 160 -4.78 -22.44 -0.10
CA GLY A 160 -3.44 -22.39 -0.68
C GLY A 160 -3.34 -21.45 -1.89
N ILE A 161 -2.13 -21.34 -2.44
CA ILE A 161 -1.86 -20.40 -3.54
C ILE A 161 -2.65 -20.81 -4.78
N TYR A 162 -3.46 -19.87 -5.29
CA TYR A 162 -4.18 -20.08 -6.55
C TYR A 162 -3.18 -20.14 -7.73
N PRO A 163 -3.31 -21.10 -8.66
CA PRO A 163 -2.35 -21.26 -9.74
C PRO A 163 -2.22 -20.01 -10.61
N PHE A 164 -1.01 -19.47 -10.73
CA PHE A 164 -0.73 -18.23 -11.46
C PHE A 164 -1.23 -18.24 -12.90
N ASN A 165 -1.13 -19.39 -13.60
CA ASN A 165 -1.60 -19.52 -14.98
C ASN A 165 -3.11 -19.27 -15.14
N LYS A 166 -3.90 -19.35 -14.06
CA LYS A 166 -5.34 -19.06 -14.06
C LYS A 166 -5.66 -17.58 -13.99
N VAL A 167 -4.75 -16.78 -13.48
CA VAL A 167 -4.89 -15.31 -13.37
C VAL A 167 -3.91 -14.56 -14.28
N PHE A 168 -3.13 -15.28 -15.06
CA PHE A 168 -2.06 -14.73 -15.91
C PHE A 168 -2.54 -13.58 -16.79
N ASP A 169 -3.67 -13.73 -17.46
CA ASP A 169 -4.20 -12.71 -18.39
C ASP A 169 -4.56 -11.42 -17.64
N LEU A 170 -5.22 -11.53 -16.47
CA LEU A 170 -5.55 -10.38 -15.62
C LEU A 170 -4.28 -9.67 -15.10
N VAL A 171 -3.32 -10.44 -14.60
CA VAL A 171 -2.04 -9.88 -14.13
C VAL A 171 -1.29 -9.21 -15.30
N ASN A 172 -1.28 -9.82 -16.47
CA ASN A 172 -0.66 -9.24 -17.66
C ASN A 172 -1.32 -7.92 -18.09
N GLU A 173 -2.66 -7.82 -18.02
CA GLU A 173 -3.36 -6.55 -18.29
C GLU A 173 -3.03 -5.48 -17.24
N ILE A 174 -2.94 -5.85 -15.95
CA ILE A 174 -2.50 -4.93 -14.88
C ILE A 174 -1.09 -4.41 -15.18
N LEU A 175 -0.13 -5.31 -15.48
CA LEU A 175 1.25 -4.92 -15.77
C LEU A 175 1.37 -4.04 -17.02
N LYS A 176 0.61 -4.33 -18.08
CA LYS A 176 0.53 -3.46 -19.26
C LYS A 176 0.01 -2.06 -18.91
N GLN A 177 -1.03 -1.98 -18.06
CA GLN A 177 -1.58 -0.70 -17.62
C GLN A 177 -0.53 0.09 -16.82
N VAL A 178 0.17 -0.57 -15.86
CA VAL A 178 1.24 0.04 -15.05
C VAL A 178 2.36 0.59 -15.93
N ILE A 179 2.80 -0.17 -16.95
CA ILE A 179 3.81 0.26 -17.92
C ILE A 179 3.32 1.47 -18.73
N ASN A 180 2.11 1.43 -19.25
CA ASN A 180 1.52 2.51 -20.04
C ASN A 180 1.39 3.81 -19.22
N ASP A 181 1.14 3.68 -17.93
CA ASP A 181 1.02 4.81 -17.01
C ASP A 181 2.37 5.29 -16.48
N HIS A 182 3.50 4.67 -16.88
CA HIS A 182 4.85 4.94 -16.37
C HIS A 182 4.96 4.81 -14.84
N LYS A 183 4.31 3.79 -14.27
CA LYS A 183 4.33 3.47 -12.85
C LYS A 183 5.22 2.27 -12.56
N GLY A 184 5.62 2.12 -11.29
CA GLY A 184 6.35 0.95 -10.81
C GLY A 184 5.46 -0.13 -10.23
N ILE A 185 6.07 -1.26 -9.91
CA ILE A 185 5.50 -2.31 -9.08
C ILE A 185 6.42 -2.60 -7.90
N GLU A 186 5.84 -3.05 -6.81
CA GLU A 186 6.59 -3.58 -5.67
C GLU A 186 6.80 -5.08 -5.81
N ILE A 187 7.98 -5.56 -5.43
CA ILE A 187 8.23 -6.97 -5.13
C ILE A 187 8.27 -7.12 -3.61
N ASN A 188 7.14 -7.51 -3.03
CA ASN A 188 7.02 -7.66 -1.59
C ASN A 188 7.35 -9.09 -1.15
N THR A 189 8.30 -9.23 -0.20
CA THR A 189 8.82 -10.53 0.23
C THR A 189 8.14 -11.08 1.50
N SER A 190 7.13 -10.43 2.04
CA SER A 190 6.48 -10.86 3.28
C SER A 190 5.74 -12.21 3.17
N CYS A 191 5.43 -12.66 1.95
CA CYS A 191 4.87 -14.00 1.70
C CYS A 191 5.86 -15.14 1.90
N TYR A 192 7.17 -14.86 2.03
CA TYR A 192 8.23 -15.85 2.19
C TYR A 192 8.65 -16.10 3.65
N ARG A 193 7.84 -15.63 4.61
CA ARG A 193 8.10 -15.80 6.06
C ARG A 193 7.34 -16.97 6.63
#